data_157a7c9f879e9678b5f0234aeef09c15
#
_entry.id   157a7c9f879e9678b5f0234aeef09c15
#
_cell.length_a   1.000
_cell.length_b   1.000
_cell.length_c   1.000
_cell.angle_alpha   90.00
_cell.angle_beta   90.00
_cell.angle_gamma   90.00
#
_symmetry.space_group_name_H-M   'P 1'
#
loop_
_entity.id
_entity.type
_entity.pdbx_description
1 polymer ?
#
loop_
_entity_poly.entity_id
_entity_poly.type
_entity_poly.pdbx_seq_one_letter_code
_entity_poly.pdbx_strand_id
1 'polypeptide(L)'
;MKLFKILIGVGIIYILIITFFVLKPDINDYLNKTEFNSAEWISWKETESSFGVRWNMVYNLTENHKLKGKTKDEIKILLGKPTNESKKEISYYLGMTGHSINTGSLTLKFEKERVVEIKIWQG
;
A
#
# COMPACT_ATOMS: atom_id res chain seq x y z
N MET A 1 15.16 30.76 35.08
CA MET A 1 15.26 30.96 33.61
C MET A 1 15.90 29.78 32.90
N LYS A 2 17.09 29.35 33.33
CA LYS A 2 17.73 28.15 32.73
C LYS A 2 16.91 26.88 32.92
N LEU A 3 16.37 26.64 34.13
CA LEU A 3 15.55 25.49 34.44
C LEU A 3 14.27 25.43 33.59
N PHE A 4 13.62 26.57 33.36
CA PHE A 4 12.43 26.67 32.52
C PHE A 4 12.69 26.30 31.06
N LYS A 5 13.83 26.76 30.52
CA LYS A 5 14.25 26.40 29.15
C LYS A 5 14.57 24.90 29.02
N ILE A 6 15.17 24.33 30.04
CA ILE A 6 15.45 22.86 30.09
C ILE A 6 14.15 22.08 30.11
N LEU A 7 13.17 22.48 30.92
CA LEU A 7 11.86 21.81 30.98
C LEU A 7 11.11 21.88 29.65
N ILE A 8 11.15 23.00 28.97
CA ILE A 8 10.55 23.16 27.63
C ILE A 8 11.26 22.22 26.65
N GLY A 9 12.58 22.18 26.65
CA GLY A 9 13.35 21.31 25.78
C GLY A 9 13.03 19.84 25.99
N VAL A 10 12.95 19.39 27.22
CA VAL A 10 12.57 18.01 27.57
C VAL A 10 11.14 17.70 27.11
N GLY A 11 10.21 18.65 27.30
CA GLY A 11 8.83 18.49 26.84
C GLY A 11 8.71 18.34 25.32
N ILE A 12 9.46 19.12 24.57
CA ILE A 12 9.49 19.05 23.11
C ILE A 12 10.05 17.69 22.65
N ILE A 13 11.16 17.23 23.25
CA ILE A 13 11.75 15.92 22.93
C ILE A 13 10.75 14.80 23.23
N TYR A 14 10.05 14.85 24.34
CA TYR A 14 9.04 13.87 24.71
C TYR A 14 7.89 13.81 23.72
N ILE A 15 7.39 14.96 23.27
CA ILE A 15 6.35 15.06 22.22
C ILE A 15 6.84 14.46 20.91
N LEU A 16 8.08 14.76 20.50
CA LEU A 16 8.67 14.20 19.27
C LEU A 16 8.79 12.68 19.32
N ILE A 17 9.19 12.12 20.48
CA ILE A 17 9.28 10.67 20.69
C ILE A 17 7.90 10.02 20.58
N ILE A 18 6.88 10.57 21.25
CA ILE A 18 5.51 10.06 21.17
C ILE A 18 4.99 10.11 19.72
N THR A 19 5.18 11.24 19.03
CA THR A 19 4.77 11.40 17.64
C THR A 19 5.44 10.35 16.74
N PHE A 20 6.74 10.11 16.94
CA PHE A 20 7.48 9.09 16.21
C PHE A 20 6.88 7.69 16.44
N PHE A 21 6.58 7.33 17.69
CA PHE A 21 5.99 6.02 17.99
C PHE A 21 4.56 5.86 17.45
N VAL A 22 3.77 6.92 17.48
CA VAL A 22 2.40 6.90 16.93
C VAL A 22 2.42 6.74 15.39
N LEU A 23 3.39 7.36 14.71
CA LEU A 23 3.53 7.28 13.25
C LEU A 23 4.35 6.07 12.78
N LYS A 24 4.91 5.30 13.72
CA LYS A 24 5.79 4.16 13.40
C LYS A 24 5.18 3.13 12.44
N PRO A 25 3.89 2.76 12.53
CA PRO A 25 3.29 1.84 11.55
C PRO A 25 3.38 2.38 10.12
N ASP A 26 3.06 3.65 9.92
CA ASP A 26 3.12 4.29 8.62
C ASP A 26 4.55 4.41 8.09
N ILE A 27 5.49 4.67 8.99
CA ILE A 27 6.92 4.72 8.65
C ILE A 27 7.43 3.33 8.27
N ASN A 28 7.03 2.29 8.98
CA ASN A 28 7.41 0.93 8.64
C ASN A 28 6.89 0.51 7.27
N ASP A 29 5.65 0.83 6.95
CA ASP A 29 5.07 0.56 5.65
C ASP A 29 5.84 1.31 4.54
N TYR A 30 6.18 2.55 4.79
CA TYR A 30 6.99 3.34 3.86
C TYR A 30 8.41 2.79 3.68
N LEU A 31 9.07 2.39 4.76
CA LEU A 31 10.43 1.84 4.73
C LEU A 31 10.49 0.45 4.07
N ASN A 32 9.42 -0.33 4.15
CA ASN A 32 9.33 -1.66 3.55
C ASN A 32 8.83 -1.62 2.10
N LYS A 33 8.53 -0.44 1.59
CA LYS A 33 8.10 -0.23 0.22
C LYS A 33 9.16 -0.71 -0.77
N THR A 34 8.76 -1.60 -1.67
CA THR A 34 9.62 -2.13 -2.72
C THR A 34 9.18 -1.65 -4.09
N GLU A 35 10.11 -1.66 -5.04
CA GLU A 35 9.80 -1.33 -6.42
C GLU A 35 8.85 -2.37 -7.02
N PHE A 36 7.85 -1.90 -7.76
CA PHE A 36 6.90 -2.77 -8.43
C PHE A 36 7.58 -3.61 -9.52
N ASN A 37 7.35 -4.90 -9.48
CA ASN A 37 7.77 -5.86 -10.50
C ASN A 37 6.57 -6.69 -10.92
N SER A 38 6.18 -6.58 -12.20
CA SER A 38 5.00 -7.23 -12.74
C SER A 38 5.09 -8.76 -12.65
N ALA A 39 6.24 -9.35 -13.00
CA ALA A 39 6.43 -10.81 -12.95
C ALA A 39 6.30 -11.34 -11.52
N GLU A 40 6.89 -10.66 -10.56
CA GLU A 40 6.81 -11.00 -9.13
C GLU A 40 5.39 -10.84 -8.60
N TRP A 41 4.70 -9.78 -8.97
CA TRP A 41 3.30 -9.55 -8.63
C TRP A 41 2.39 -10.68 -9.14
N ILE A 42 2.53 -11.03 -10.42
CA ILE A 42 1.68 -12.04 -11.08
C ILE A 42 1.94 -13.44 -10.52
N SER A 43 3.21 -13.80 -10.30
CA SER A 43 3.60 -15.12 -9.83
C SER A 43 3.44 -15.33 -8.33
N TRP A 44 3.14 -14.26 -7.58
CA TRP A 44 3.05 -14.32 -6.12
C TRP A 44 1.94 -15.27 -5.64
N LYS A 45 2.31 -16.10 -4.66
CA LYS A 45 1.39 -16.92 -3.88
C LYS A 45 1.61 -16.63 -2.41
N GLU A 46 0.53 -16.44 -1.67
CA GLU A 46 0.62 -16.19 -0.25
C GLU A 46 1.11 -17.42 0.51
N THR A 47 2.21 -17.28 1.23
CA THR A 47 2.78 -18.28 2.14
C THR A 47 3.22 -17.58 3.42
N GLU A 48 3.55 -18.34 4.46
CA GLU A 48 4.05 -17.78 5.72
C GLU A 48 5.30 -16.89 5.54
N SER A 49 6.12 -17.18 4.54
CA SER A 49 7.34 -16.44 4.25
C SER A 49 7.17 -15.33 3.20
N SER A 50 6.04 -15.28 2.50
CA SER A 50 5.82 -14.37 1.37
C SER A 50 4.61 -13.46 1.51
N PHE A 51 3.94 -13.45 2.66
CA PHE A 51 2.89 -12.46 2.87
C PHE A 51 3.51 -11.04 2.91
N GLY A 52 2.77 -10.06 2.41
CA GLY A 52 3.25 -8.68 2.33
C GLY A 52 4.00 -8.31 1.06
N VAL A 53 4.33 -9.24 0.18
CA VAL A 53 5.02 -8.96 -1.09
C VAL A 53 4.25 -7.96 -1.94
N ARG A 54 2.97 -8.19 -2.18
CA ARG A 54 2.12 -7.23 -2.92
C ARG A 54 1.88 -5.94 -2.15
N TRP A 55 1.73 -5.99 -0.83
CA TRP A 55 1.61 -4.81 0.01
C TRP A 55 2.82 -3.89 -0.12
N ASN A 56 4.01 -4.46 -0.13
CA ASN A 56 5.24 -3.68 -0.28
C ASN A 56 5.36 -3.04 -1.67
N MET A 57 4.81 -3.68 -2.70
CA MET A 57 4.83 -3.18 -4.07
C MET A 57 3.68 -2.22 -4.42
N VAL A 58 2.53 -2.32 -3.74
CA VAL A 58 1.32 -1.59 -4.15
C VAL A 58 1.48 -0.08 -4.12
N TYR A 59 2.23 0.45 -3.19
CA TYR A 59 2.48 1.89 -3.09
C TYR A 59 3.34 2.40 -4.24
N ASN A 60 4.41 1.68 -4.57
CA ASN A 60 5.22 2.00 -5.74
C ASN A 60 4.41 1.90 -7.04
N LEU A 61 3.61 0.84 -7.16
CA LEU A 61 2.71 0.63 -8.30
C LEU A 61 1.76 1.83 -8.49
N THR A 62 1.08 2.25 -7.44
CA THR A 62 0.08 3.32 -7.52
C THR A 62 0.69 4.71 -7.64
N GLU A 63 1.88 4.94 -7.11
CA GLU A 63 2.56 6.24 -7.17
C GLU A 63 3.36 6.46 -8.45
N ASN A 64 4.06 5.43 -8.95
CA ASN A 64 5.04 5.56 -10.02
C ASN A 64 4.60 4.95 -11.36
N HIS A 65 3.58 4.12 -11.36
CA HIS A 65 3.01 3.54 -12.57
C HIS A 65 1.63 4.14 -12.80
N LYS A 66 1.44 4.74 -13.96
CA LYS A 66 0.20 5.41 -14.30
C LYS A 66 -0.91 4.40 -14.58
N LEU A 67 -1.70 4.06 -13.57
CA LEU A 67 -2.82 3.14 -13.71
C LEU A 67 -4.07 3.83 -14.25
N LYS A 68 -4.33 5.08 -13.83
CA LYS A 68 -5.47 5.84 -14.33
C LYS A 68 -5.37 6.04 -15.85
N GLY A 69 -6.47 5.83 -16.53
CA GLY A 69 -6.54 5.92 -17.99
C GLY A 69 -6.20 4.63 -18.73
N LYS A 70 -5.69 3.60 -18.04
CA LYS A 70 -5.45 2.29 -18.65
C LYS A 70 -6.75 1.53 -18.85
N THR A 71 -6.78 0.70 -19.90
CA THR A 71 -7.88 -0.23 -20.16
C THR A 71 -7.77 -1.47 -19.27
N LYS A 72 -8.86 -2.25 -19.18
CA LYS A 72 -8.82 -3.54 -18.46
C LYS A 72 -7.75 -4.48 -19.00
N ASP A 73 -7.59 -4.56 -20.31
CA ASP A 73 -6.59 -5.43 -20.93
C ASP A 73 -5.17 -5.00 -20.55
N GLU A 74 -4.89 -3.71 -20.58
CA GLU A 74 -3.60 -3.16 -20.15
C GLU A 74 -3.32 -3.46 -18.67
N ILE A 75 -4.33 -3.35 -17.80
CA ILE A 75 -4.22 -3.70 -16.38
C ILE A 75 -3.96 -5.20 -16.22
N LYS A 76 -4.65 -6.06 -16.95
CA LYS A 76 -4.46 -7.51 -16.87
C LYS A 76 -3.08 -7.96 -17.38
N ILE A 77 -2.54 -7.26 -18.36
CA ILE A 77 -1.16 -7.50 -18.82
C ILE A 77 -0.17 -7.15 -17.71
N LEU A 78 -0.39 -6.04 -17.02
CA LEU A 78 0.49 -5.54 -15.98
C LEU A 78 0.39 -6.35 -14.68
N LEU A 79 -0.83 -6.67 -14.24
CA LEU A 79 -1.12 -7.25 -12.92
C LEU A 79 -1.60 -8.71 -12.95
N GLY A 80 -1.83 -9.26 -14.14
CA GLY A 80 -2.33 -10.62 -14.30
C GLY A 80 -3.82 -10.73 -14.09
N LYS A 81 -4.28 -11.97 -13.85
CA LYS A 81 -5.69 -12.27 -13.62
C LYS A 81 -6.18 -11.63 -12.31
N PRO A 82 -7.25 -10.84 -12.33
CA PRO A 82 -7.80 -10.26 -11.11
C PRO A 82 -8.43 -11.33 -10.20
N THR A 83 -8.46 -11.04 -8.91
CA THR A 83 -9.13 -11.87 -7.91
C THR A 83 -10.64 -11.82 -8.10
N ASN A 84 -11.17 -10.61 -8.32
CA ASN A 84 -12.58 -10.38 -8.63
C ASN A 84 -12.68 -9.43 -9.82
N GLU A 85 -13.67 -9.68 -10.66
CA GLU A 85 -13.94 -8.85 -11.83
C GLU A 85 -15.43 -8.65 -12.02
N SER A 86 -15.82 -7.39 -12.21
CA SER A 86 -17.15 -7.00 -12.65
C SER A 86 -17.05 -6.07 -13.85
N LYS A 87 -18.19 -5.67 -14.40
CA LYS A 87 -18.24 -4.77 -15.55
C LYS A 87 -17.54 -3.43 -15.29
N LYS A 88 -17.66 -2.90 -14.06
CA LYS A 88 -17.16 -1.56 -13.67
C LYS A 88 -15.93 -1.59 -12.78
N GLU A 89 -15.52 -2.75 -12.31
CA GLU A 89 -14.51 -2.83 -11.24
C GLU A 89 -13.72 -4.14 -11.33
N ILE A 90 -12.43 -4.07 -11.10
CA ILE A 90 -11.59 -5.25 -10.88
C ILE A 90 -10.78 -5.06 -9.61
N SER A 91 -10.50 -6.16 -8.92
CA SER A 91 -9.71 -6.13 -7.70
C SER A 91 -8.67 -7.24 -7.65
N TYR A 92 -7.58 -6.92 -6.96
CA TYR A 92 -6.46 -7.81 -6.73
C TYR A 92 -6.25 -7.98 -5.23
N TYR A 93 -6.21 -9.22 -4.79
CA TYR A 93 -5.90 -9.57 -3.40
C TYR A 93 -4.44 -9.19 -3.07
N LEU A 94 -4.23 -8.51 -1.95
CA LEU A 94 -2.91 -8.08 -1.51
C LEU A 94 -2.31 -8.97 -0.43
N GLY A 95 -3.10 -9.86 0.15
CA GLY A 95 -2.67 -10.71 1.24
C GLY A 95 -2.74 -10.05 2.61
N MET A 96 -2.20 -10.73 3.60
CA MET A 96 -2.11 -10.22 4.97
C MET A 96 -1.08 -9.10 5.05
N THR A 97 -1.38 -8.09 5.85
CA THR A 97 -0.41 -7.06 6.20
C THR A 97 0.67 -7.64 7.11
N GLY A 98 1.89 -7.12 7.03
CA GLY A 98 3.02 -7.61 7.83
C GLY A 98 2.90 -7.36 9.33
N HIS A 99 1.92 -6.58 9.78
CA HIS A 99 1.76 -6.15 11.17
C HIS A 99 0.36 -6.37 11.74
N SER A 100 -0.52 -7.03 10.98
CA SER A 100 -1.86 -7.40 11.44
C SER A 100 -2.37 -8.64 10.71
N ILE A 101 -3.43 -9.24 11.25
CA ILE A 101 -4.13 -10.37 10.61
C ILE A 101 -5.09 -9.91 9.50
N ASN A 102 -5.21 -8.60 9.30
CA ASN A 102 -6.09 -8.06 8.27
C ASN A 102 -5.50 -8.29 6.88
N THR A 103 -6.38 -8.58 5.95
CA THR A 103 -6.05 -8.66 4.53
C THR A 103 -6.48 -7.39 3.82
N GLY A 104 -6.09 -7.25 2.57
CA GLY A 104 -6.50 -6.10 1.78
C GLY A 104 -6.57 -6.39 0.31
N SER A 105 -7.02 -5.39 -0.43
CA SER A 105 -7.16 -5.46 -1.87
C SER A 105 -6.86 -4.13 -2.54
N LEU A 106 -6.38 -4.22 -3.77
CA LEU A 106 -6.30 -3.11 -4.71
C LEU A 106 -7.52 -3.17 -5.61
N THR A 107 -8.34 -2.14 -5.61
CA THR A 107 -9.55 -2.06 -6.42
C THR A 107 -9.42 -0.94 -7.44
N LEU A 108 -9.72 -1.25 -8.69
CA LEU A 108 -9.68 -0.32 -9.82
C LEU A 108 -11.10 -0.18 -10.39
N LYS A 109 -11.60 1.04 -10.41
CA LYS A 109 -12.90 1.36 -11.01
C LYS A 109 -12.74 1.90 -12.41
N PHE A 110 -13.61 1.46 -13.30
CA PHE A 110 -13.60 1.81 -14.72
C PHE A 110 -14.84 2.62 -15.09
N GLU A 111 -14.61 3.67 -15.85
CA GLU A 111 -15.64 4.41 -16.59
C GLU A 111 -15.18 4.55 -18.03
N LYS A 112 -16.08 4.33 -19.00
CA LYS A 112 -15.75 4.36 -20.42
C LYS A 112 -14.54 3.48 -20.76
N GLU A 113 -14.47 2.30 -20.10
CA GLU A 113 -13.45 1.27 -20.27
C GLU A 113 -12.04 1.66 -19.83
N ARG A 114 -11.90 2.72 -19.04
CA ARG A 114 -10.62 3.18 -18.51
C ARG A 114 -10.67 3.38 -17.00
N VAL A 115 -9.56 3.13 -16.35
CA VAL A 115 -9.43 3.33 -14.89
C VAL A 115 -9.63 4.80 -14.54
N VAL A 116 -10.57 5.07 -13.64
CA VAL A 116 -10.85 6.43 -13.13
C VAL A 116 -10.59 6.57 -11.63
N GLU A 117 -10.64 5.47 -10.89
CA GLU A 117 -10.42 5.49 -9.42
C GLU A 117 -9.60 4.28 -9.01
N ILE A 118 -8.67 4.52 -8.08
CA ILE A 118 -7.81 3.51 -7.49
C ILE A 118 -8.04 3.53 -5.98
N LYS A 119 -8.33 2.35 -5.42
CA LYS A 119 -8.57 2.19 -3.99
C LYS A 119 -7.71 1.07 -3.42
N ILE A 120 -6.96 1.37 -2.36
CA ILE A 120 -6.29 0.36 -1.54
C ILE A 120 -7.13 0.20 -0.27
N TRP A 121 -7.67 -0.99 -0.08
CA TRP A 121 -8.55 -1.27 1.04
C TRP A 121 -7.94 -2.33 1.95
N GLN A 122 -8.06 -2.09 3.26
CA GLN A 122 -7.60 -2.98 4.31
C GLN A 122 -8.77 -3.20 5.28
N GLY A 123 -9.08 -4.45 5.52
CA GLY A 123 -10.19 -4.74 6.42
C GLY A 123 -10.27 -6.19 6.84
#